data_c2eaf88cd166bdb7fc825d11537e9d24
#
_entry.id   c2eaf88cd166bdb7fc825d11537e9d24
#
_cell.length_a   1.000
_cell.length_b   1.000
_cell.length_c   1.000
_cell.angle_alpha   90.00
_cell.angle_beta   90.00
_cell.angle_gamma   90.00
#
_symmetry.space_group_name_H-M   'P 1'
#
loop_
_entity.id
_entity.type
_entity.pdbx_description
1 polymer ?
#
loop_
_entity_poly.entity_id
_entity_poly.type
_entity_poly.pdbx_seq_one_letter_code
_entity_poly.pdbx_strand_id
1 'polypeptide(L)'
;MSPRPYQLQQRRVGMDGTRARIVSAARTVLVSGARFSIDAVARHAGVARLTVYDRFGTREGLLEAVFDDLAQSGGLTNLPEAFTQPDPIDGLERFVAIFCGFYSKHRLILRRLNALAVLGRGAAGHGDRNPRRLEGLTVLLARIAASGRAEAGSADVLHAVYALTSFAFFDEFAGAEADPAVVTPRVMALVREIAHLR
;
A
#
# COMPACT_ATOMS: atom_id res chain seq x y z
N MET A 1 11.71 38.88 -18.84
CA MET A 1 10.30 38.64 -19.19
C MET A 1 9.84 37.39 -18.40
N SER A 2 9.02 37.57 -17.37
CA SER A 2 8.48 36.44 -16.58
C SER A 2 7.41 35.70 -17.39
N PRO A 3 7.38 34.36 -17.38
CA PRO A 3 6.34 33.59 -18.08
C PRO A 3 4.97 33.91 -17.49
N ARG A 4 3.97 34.09 -18.34
CA ARG A 4 2.59 34.39 -17.93
C ARG A 4 2.03 33.26 -17.07
N PRO A 5 1.28 33.54 -15.97
CA PRO A 5 0.72 32.52 -15.04
C PRO A 5 -0.09 31.42 -15.75
N TYR A 6 -0.78 31.74 -16.81
CA TYR A 6 -1.57 30.83 -17.64
C TYR A 6 -0.74 29.73 -18.30
N GLN A 7 0.47 30.04 -18.79
CA GLN A 7 1.35 29.05 -19.42
C GLN A 7 1.95 28.08 -18.38
N LEU A 8 2.17 28.54 -17.16
CA LEU A 8 2.63 27.69 -16.05
C LEU A 8 1.55 26.71 -15.62
N GLN A 9 0.29 27.15 -15.61
CA GLN A 9 -0.85 26.29 -15.23
C GLN A 9 -1.13 25.22 -16.29
N GLN A 10 -1.09 25.56 -17.58
CA GLN A 10 -1.23 24.58 -18.67
C GLN A 10 -0.07 23.56 -18.70
N ARG A 11 1.14 23.99 -18.42
CA ARG A 11 2.31 23.10 -18.29
C ARG A 11 2.15 22.14 -17.10
N ARG A 12 1.64 22.61 -15.95
CA ARG A 12 1.37 21.76 -14.78
C ARG A 12 0.31 20.70 -15.11
N VAL A 13 -0.83 21.07 -15.68
CA VAL A 13 -1.90 20.15 -16.07
C VAL A 13 -1.40 19.10 -17.10
N GLY A 14 -0.60 19.52 -18.09
CA GLY A 14 0.02 18.60 -19.05
C GLY A 14 1.09 17.69 -18.41
N MET A 15 1.77 18.17 -17.39
CA MET A 15 2.77 17.43 -16.62
C MET A 15 2.10 16.35 -15.75
N ASP A 16 1.00 16.68 -15.08
CA ASP A 16 0.24 15.76 -14.24
C ASP A 16 -0.44 14.67 -15.09
N GLY A 17 -0.98 15.02 -16.25
CA GLY A 17 -1.54 14.07 -17.21
C GLY A 17 -0.51 13.07 -17.75
N THR A 18 0.73 13.52 -18.03
CA THR A 18 1.80 12.63 -18.47
C THR A 18 2.27 11.69 -17.36
N ARG A 19 2.39 12.20 -16.12
CA ARG A 19 2.71 11.38 -14.95
C ARG A 19 1.67 10.27 -14.74
N ALA A 20 0.38 10.61 -14.76
CA ALA A 20 -0.71 9.66 -14.60
C ALA A 20 -0.71 8.59 -15.70
N ARG A 21 -0.46 8.96 -16.97
CA ARG A 21 -0.34 8.00 -18.08
C ARG A 21 0.80 7.02 -17.88
N ILE A 22 1.96 7.48 -17.43
CA ILE A 22 3.12 6.60 -17.18
C ILE A 22 2.82 5.64 -16.03
N VAL A 23 2.21 6.10 -14.93
CA VAL A 23 1.81 5.23 -13.81
C VAL A 23 0.78 4.18 -14.27
N SER A 24 -0.22 4.57 -15.04
CA SER A 24 -1.21 3.66 -15.61
C SER A 24 -0.56 2.61 -16.53
N ALA A 25 0.36 3.03 -17.40
CA ALA A 25 1.13 2.14 -18.26
C ALA A 25 1.99 1.15 -17.45
N ALA A 26 2.63 1.62 -16.38
CA ALA A 26 3.41 0.77 -15.48
C ALA A 26 2.54 -0.29 -14.81
N ARG A 27 1.32 0.06 -14.37
CA ARG A 27 0.34 -0.89 -13.83
C ARG A 27 -0.03 -1.96 -14.87
N THR A 28 -0.30 -1.56 -16.12
CA THR A 28 -0.62 -2.49 -17.20
C THR A 28 0.53 -3.44 -17.47
N VAL A 29 1.77 -2.95 -17.54
CA VAL A 29 2.97 -3.79 -17.73
C VAL A 29 3.14 -4.77 -16.55
N LEU A 30 2.89 -4.34 -15.31
CA LEU A 30 2.93 -5.23 -14.14
C LEU A 30 1.89 -6.35 -14.23
N VAL A 31 0.66 -6.03 -14.63
CA VAL A 31 -0.45 -7.03 -14.73
C VAL A 31 -0.23 -8.00 -15.90
N SER A 32 0.32 -7.55 -17.01
CA SER A 32 0.50 -8.37 -18.22
C SER A 32 1.42 -9.59 -18.03
N GLY A 33 2.20 -9.61 -16.93
CA GLY A 33 3.19 -10.66 -16.69
C GLY A 33 4.47 -10.54 -17.52
N ALA A 34 4.56 -9.54 -18.38
CA ALA A 34 5.78 -9.24 -19.13
C ALA A 34 6.91 -8.77 -18.20
N ARG A 35 8.15 -8.88 -18.68
CA ARG A 35 9.30 -8.34 -17.94
C ARG A 35 9.13 -6.83 -17.73
N PHE A 36 9.05 -6.41 -16.47
CA PHE A 36 8.96 -5.00 -16.14
C PHE A 36 10.25 -4.25 -16.47
N SER A 37 10.17 -3.27 -17.36
CA SER A 37 11.26 -2.39 -17.74
C SER A 37 10.76 -0.99 -18.08
N ILE A 38 11.63 0.01 -17.90
CA ILE A 38 11.31 1.40 -18.27
C ILE A 38 10.97 1.52 -19.76
N ASP A 39 11.63 0.75 -20.63
CA ASP A 39 11.35 0.76 -22.07
C ASP A 39 9.93 0.22 -22.39
N ALA A 40 9.51 -0.85 -21.69
CA ALA A 40 8.15 -1.38 -21.85
C ALA A 40 7.09 -0.35 -21.38
N VAL A 41 7.34 0.31 -20.25
CA VAL A 41 6.46 1.36 -19.72
C VAL A 41 6.40 2.56 -20.66
N ALA A 42 7.54 3.05 -21.14
CA ALA A 42 7.62 4.20 -22.06
C ALA A 42 6.84 3.95 -23.35
N ARG A 43 7.01 2.76 -23.97
CA ARG A 43 6.24 2.33 -25.15
C ARG A 43 4.74 2.30 -24.88
N HIS A 44 4.34 1.74 -23.75
CA HIS A 44 2.92 1.64 -23.36
C HIS A 44 2.29 3.00 -23.09
N ALA A 45 3.06 3.92 -22.48
CA ALA A 45 2.63 5.28 -22.18
C ALA A 45 2.68 6.22 -23.41
N GLY A 46 3.26 5.80 -24.53
CA GLY A 46 3.46 6.66 -25.71
C GLY A 46 4.40 7.84 -25.42
N VAL A 47 5.47 7.61 -24.66
CA VAL A 47 6.47 8.66 -24.31
C VAL A 47 7.90 8.15 -24.56
N ALA A 48 8.85 9.08 -24.65
CA ALA A 48 10.27 8.71 -24.70
C ALA A 48 10.73 8.14 -23.34
N ARG A 49 11.69 7.21 -23.37
CA ARG A 49 12.34 6.66 -22.16
C ARG A 49 12.87 7.77 -21.23
N LEU A 50 13.49 8.78 -21.81
CA LEU A 50 14.01 9.94 -21.07
C LEU A 50 12.91 10.64 -20.28
N THR A 51 11.70 10.78 -20.85
CA THR A 51 10.55 11.37 -20.16
C THR A 51 10.16 10.60 -18.90
N VAL A 52 10.31 9.27 -18.89
CA VAL A 52 10.05 8.47 -17.69
C VAL A 52 11.08 8.78 -16.61
N TYR A 53 12.37 8.85 -16.97
CA TYR A 53 13.44 9.22 -16.04
C TYR A 53 13.31 10.65 -15.51
N ASP A 54 12.94 11.61 -16.37
CA ASP A 54 12.72 13.00 -15.95
C ASP A 54 11.59 13.13 -14.92
N ARG A 55 10.61 12.21 -14.92
CA ARG A 55 9.45 12.25 -14.03
C ARG A 55 9.62 11.46 -12.74
N PHE A 56 10.36 10.38 -12.76
CA PHE A 56 10.45 9.43 -11.65
C PHE A 56 11.89 9.19 -11.17
N GLY A 57 12.88 9.73 -11.85
CA GLY A 57 14.30 9.59 -11.52
C GLY A 57 14.83 8.18 -11.77
N THR A 58 14.23 7.20 -11.11
CA THR A 58 14.67 5.80 -11.14
C THR A 58 13.51 4.85 -11.46
N ARG A 59 13.84 3.57 -11.69
CA ARG A 59 12.85 2.50 -11.78
C ARG A 59 12.10 2.33 -10.46
N GLU A 60 12.80 2.45 -9.37
CA GLU A 60 12.27 2.37 -8.00
C GLU A 60 11.29 3.52 -7.74
N GLY A 61 11.64 4.75 -8.10
CA GLY A 61 10.74 5.90 -7.99
C GLY A 61 9.46 5.76 -8.82
N LEU A 62 9.53 5.09 -9.97
CA LEU A 62 8.32 4.73 -10.72
C LEU A 62 7.47 3.68 -9.98
N LEU A 63 8.10 2.64 -9.41
CA LEU A 63 7.37 1.62 -8.64
C LEU A 63 6.73 2.19 -7.37
N GLU A 64 7.40 3.15 -6.72
CA GLU A 64 6.83 3.92 -5.61
C GLU A 64 5.59 4.71 -6.04
N ALA A 65 5.67 5.42 -7.16
CA ALA A 65 4.53 6.16 -7.68
C ALA A 65 3.35 5.24 -8.07
N VAL A 66 3.63 4.04 -8.59
CA VAL A 66 2.59 3.03 -8.81
C VAL A 66 1.95 2.61 -7.50
N PHE A 67 2.73 2.35 -6.46
CA PHE A 67 2.16 1.99 -5.17
C PHE A 67 1.34 3.12 -4.55
N ASP A 68 1.77 4.40 -4.68
CA ASP A 68 0.99 5.56 -4.20
C ASP A 68 -0.38 5.64 -4.88
N ASP A 69 -0.42 5.41 -6.19
CA ASP A 69 -1.65 5.36 -6.96
C ASP A 69 -2.55 4.19 -6.52
N LEU A 70 -1.98 3.01 -6.24
CA LEU A 70 -2.72 1.89 -5.68
C LEU A 70 -3.25 2.22 -4.28
N ALA A 71 -2.45 2.83 -3.41
CA ALA A 71 -2.82 3.21 -2.06
C ALA A 71 -4.00 4.19 -2.07
N GLN A 72 -3.97 5.18 -2.94
CA GLN A 72 -5.04 6.14 -3.11
C GLN A 72 -6.31 5.47 -3.64
N SER A 73 -6.21 4.70 -4.72
CA SER A 73 -7.34 4.03 -5.35
C SER A 73 -7.88 2.84 -4.56
N GLY A 74 -7.08 2.28 -3.66
CA GLY A 74 -7.38 1.10 -2.83
C GLY A 74 -7.94 1.43 -1.45
N GLY A 75 -8.17 2.70 -1.14
CA GLY A 75 -8.81 3.12 0.10
C GLY A 75 -7.88 3.28 1.30
N LEU A 76 -6.54 3.22 1.13
CA LEU A 76 -5.62 3.51 2.25
C LEU A 76 -5.70 4.98 2.73
N THR A 77 -6.31 5.86 1.95
CA THR A 77 -6.65 7.23 2.38
C THR A 77 -7.65 7.28 3.53
N ASN A 78 -8.39 6.18 3.76
CA ASN A 78 -9.36 6.06 4.85
C ASN A 78 -8.73 5.59 6.17
N LEU A 79 -7.42 5.32 6.21
CA LEU A 79 -6.74 4.90 7.45
C LEU A 79 -6.96 5.84 8.65
N PRO A 80 -7.08 7.17 8.49
CA PRO A 80 -7.42 8.05 9.61
C PRO A 80 -8.71 7.67 10.34
N GLU A 81 -9.69 7.07 9.67
CA GLU A 81 -10.94 6.62 10.28
C GLU A 81 -10.73 5.58 11.40
N ALA A 82 -9.69 4.74 11.28
CA ALA A 82 -9.34 3.75 12.28
C ALA A 82 -8.92 4.38 13.62
N PHE A 83 -8.26 5.53 13.56
CA PHE A 83 -7.74 6.22 14.74
C PHE A 83 -8.77 7.11 15.44
N THR A 84 -9.89 7.39 14.77
CA THR A 84 -10.98 8.21 15.30
C THR A 84 -12.14 7.39 15.87
N GLN A 85 -12.09 6.05 15.77
CA GLN A 85 -13.10 5.19 16.38
C GLN A 85 -13.12 5.37 17.92
N PRO A 86 -14.29 5.52 18.53
CA PRO A 86 -14.40 5.64 20.00
C PRO A 86 -13.87 4.39 20.71
N ASP A 87 -14.26 3.20 20.26
CA ASP A 87 -13.71 1.93 20.73
C ASP A 87 -12.40 1.62 19.99
N PRO A 88 -11.27 1.45 20.71
CA PRO A 88 -10.00 1.18 20.07
C PRO A 88 -9.91 -0.21 19.42
N ILE A 89 -10.76 -1.19 19.82
CA ILE A 89 -10.83 -2.49 19.14
C ILE A 89 -11.55 -2.33 17.79
N ASP A 90 -12.63 -1.55 17.72
CA ASP A 90 -13.29 -1.21 16.46
C ASP A 90 -12.30 -0.45 15.53
N GLY A 91 -11.45 0.40 16.14
CA GLY A 91 -10.37 1.06 15.43
C GLY A 91 -9.39 0.07 14.79
N LEU A 92 -8.97 -0.94 15.53
CA LEU A 92 -8.09 -1.99 15.01
C LEU A 92 -8.79 -2.83 13.92
N GLU A 93 -10.06 -3.17 14.12
CA GLU A 93 -10.85 -3.89 13.12
C GLU A 93 -11.01 -3.07 11.83
N ARG A 94 -11.29 -1.76 11.95
CA ARG A 94 -11.34 -0.86 10.80
C ARG A 94 -10.02 -0.78 10.07
N PHE A 95 -8.90 -0.72 10.79
CA PHE A 95 -7.55 -0.72 10.22
C PHE A 95 -7.29 -2.01 9.41
N VAL A 96 -7.58 -3.17 9.99
CA VAL A 96 -7.42 -4.48 9.31
C VAL A 96 -8.32 -4.57 8.08
N ALA A 97 -9.58 -4.14 8.19
CA ALA A 97 -10.53 -4.14 7.08
C ALA A 97 -10.05 -3.29 5.89
N ILE A 98 -9.49 -2.10 6.16
CA ILE A 98 -8.94 -1.23 5.12
C ILE A 98 -7.78 -1.92 4.39
N PHE A 99 -6.86 -2.56 5.13
CA PHE A 99 -5.75 -3.28 4.52
C PHE A 99 -6.21 -4.53 3.75
N CYS A 100 -7.14 -5.32 4.29
CA CYS A 100 -7.71 -6.47 3.58
C CYS A 100 -8.39 -6.05 2.27
N GLY A 101 -9.17 -4.96 2.29
CA GLY A 101 -9.78 -4.39 1.10
C GLY A 101 -8.76 -3.93 0.05
N PHE A 102 -7.72 -3.23 0.50
CA PHE A 102 -6.61 -2.81 -0.35
C PHE A 102 -5.88 -4.00 -0.99
N TYR A 103 -5.55 -5.01 -0.20
CA TYR A 103 -4.85 -6.21 -0.66
C TYR A 103 -5.67 -7.02 -1.65
N SER A 104 -6.96 -7.23 -1.37
CA SER A 104 -7.87 -7.93 -2.26
C SER A 104 -7.96 -7.21 -3.61
N LYS A 105 -8.25 -5.92 -3.61
CA LYS A 105 -8.41 -5.10 -4.81
C LYS A 105 -7.17 -5.09 -5.71
N HIS A 106 -5.98 -5.11 -5.11
CA HIS A 106 -4.72 -4.95 -5.84
C HIS A 106 -3.82 -6.19 -5.81
N ARG A 107 -4.38 -7.35 -5.45
CA ARG A 107 -3.65 -8.59 -5.17
C ARG A 107 -2.61 -8.94 -6.25
N LEU A 108 -3.03 -8.96 -7.52
CA LEU A 108 -2.14 -9.33 -8.62
C LEU A 108 -0.94 -8.37 -8.76
N ILE A 109 -1.19 -7.07 -8.68
CA ILE A 109 -0.11 -6.07 -8.79
C ILE A 109 0.83 -6.17 -7.59
N LEU A 110 0.29 -6.35 -6.38
CA LEU A 110 1.08 -6.48 -5.15
C LEU A 110 1.98 -7.73 -5.18
N ARG A 111 1.48 -8.85 -5.69
CA ARG A 111 2.31 -10.06 -5.94
C ARG A 111 3.49 -9.75 -6.87
N ARG A 112 3.25 -9.01 -7.96
CA ARG A 112 4.29 -8.63 -8.91
C ARG A 112 5.30 -7.65 -8.32
N LEU A 113 4.83 -6.66 -7.56
CA LEU A 113 5.69 -5.72 -6.85
C LEU A 113 6.57 -6.43 -5.82
N ASN A 114 6.03 -7.37 -5.04
CA ASN A 114 6.79 -8.16 -4.08
C ASN A 114 7.84 -9.05 -4.78
N ALA A 115 7.47 -9.70 -5.89
CA ALA A 115 8.42 -10.51 -6.65
C ALA A 115 9.58 -9.66 -7.20
N LEU A 116 9.30 -8.44 -7.66
CA LEU A 116 10.34 -7.51 -8.12
C LEU A 116 11.23 -7.02 -6.96
N ALA A 117 10.66 -6.85 -5.76
CA ALA A 117 11.40 -6.46 -4.56
C ALA A 117 12.38 -7.55 -4.11
N VAL A 118 11.96 -8.82 -4.18
CA VAL A 118 12.82 -9.96 -3.82
C VAL A 118 13.96 -10.16 -4.82
N LEU A 119 13.68 -9.96 -6.12
CA LEU A 119 14.67 -10.17 -7.19
C LEU A 119 15.63 -8.97 -7.38
N GLY A 120 15.22 -7.78 -6.98
CA GLY A 120 16.03 -6.57 -7.08
C GLY A 120 16.67 -6.25 -5.73
N ARG A 121 18.00 -6.41 -5.61
CA ARG A 121 18.79 -5.96 -4.45
C ARG A 121 18.77 -4.43 -4.31
N GLY A 122 17.61 -3.80 -4.33
CA GLY A 122 17.50 -2.36 -4.31
C GLY A 122 16.07 -1.82 -4.32
N ALA A 123 15.06 -2.68 -4.18
CA ALA A 123 13.69 -2.22 -4.01
C ALA A 123 13.46 -1.71 -2.57
N ALA A 124 14.23 -0.70 -2.17
CA ALA A 124 14.11 -0.02 -0.88
C ALA A 124 12.70 0.61 -0.67
N GLY A 125 11.99 0.90 -1.76
CA GLY A 125 10.71 1.61 -1.71
C GLY A 125 9.55 0.86 -1.04
N HIS A 126 9.58 -0.46 -0.93
CA HIS A 126 8.56 -1.22 -0.22
C HIS A 126 8.86 -1.34 1.28
N GLY A 127 10.14 -1.21 1.68
CA GLY A 127 10.58 -1.21 3.08
C GLY A 127 10.11 0.02 3.85
N ASP A 128 10.13 1.20 3.23
CA ASP A 128 9.79 2.47 3.91
C ASP A 128 8.31 2.64 4.25
N ARG A 129 7.42 1.82 3.66
CA ARG A 129 5.97 1.87 3.95
C ARG A 129 5.54 0.91 5.04
N ASN A 130 6.34 -0.10 5.30
CA ASN A 130 6.17 -0.98 6.45
C ASN A 130 6.23 -0.22 7.79
N PRO A 131 7.11 0.79 8.01
CA PRO A 131 7.11 1.59 9.24
C PRO A 131 5.77 2.24 9.55
N ARG A 132 5.08 2.85 8.56
CA ARG A 132 3.78 3.51 8.78
C ARG A 132 2.68 2.55 9.25
N ARG A 133 2.69 1.32 8.74
CA ARG A 133 1.75 0.29 9.21
C ARG A 133 2.09 -0.15 10.61
N LEU A 134 3.37 -0.32 10.92
CA LEU A 134 3.86 -0.63 12.25
C LEU A 134 3.51 0.47 13.25
N GLU A 135 3.74 1.73 12.91
CA GLU A 135 3.36 2.91 13.71
C GLU A 135 1.86 2.93 14.00
N GLY A 136 1.03 2.71 12.96
CA GLY A 136 -0.42 2.65 13.12
C GLY A 136 -0.87 1.56 14.08
N LEU A 137 -0.31 0.36 13.96
CA LEU A 137 -0.57 -0.75 14.89
C LEU A 137 -0.09 -0.44 16.30
N THR A 138 1.08 0.17 16.45
CA THR A 138 1.61 0.60 17.75
C THR A 138 0.63 1.54 18.47
N VAL A 139 0.11 2.53 17.75
CA VAL A 139 -0.87 3.49 18.32
C VAL A 139 -2.16 2.78 18.72
N LEU A 140 -2.72 1.91 17.85
CA LEU A 140 -3.98 1.22 18.14
C LEU A 140 -3.85 0.24 19.30
N LEU A 141 -2.79 -0.57 19.34
CA LEU A 141 -2.54 -1.51 20.44
C LEU A 141 -2.28 -0.78 21.77
N ALA A 142 -1.57 0.35 21.75
CA ALA A 142 -1.38 1.18 22.93
C ALA A 142 -2.72 1.75 23.46
N ARG A 143 -3.62 2.19 22.59
CA ARG A 143 -4.97 2.64 22.98
C ARG A 143 -5.81 1.51 23.59
N ILE A 144 -5.73 0.30 23.05
CA ILE A 144 -6.43 -0.87 23.58
C ILE A 144 -5.88 -1.22 24.98
N ALA A 145 -4.57 -1.25 25.16
CA ALA A 145 -3.95 -1.48 26.46
C ALA A 145 -4.35 -0.41 27.49
N ALA A 146 -4.34 0.86 27.10
CA ALA A 146 -4.76 1.98 27.96
C ALA A 146 -6.23 1.90 28.37
N SER A 147 -7.10 1.24 27.56
CA SER A 147 -8.50 0.99 27.90
C SER A 147 -8.72 -0.22 28.83
N GLY A 148 -7.65 -0.93 29.22
CA GLY A 148 -7.72 -2.13 30.06
C GLY A 148 -8.24 -3.40 29.34
N ARG A 149 -8.36 -3.35 28.01
CA ARG A 149 -8.93 -4.44 27.19
C ARG A 149 -7.89 -5.38 26.59
N ALA A 150 -6.62 -5.13 26.83
CA ALA A 150 -5.50 -6.04 26.56
C ALA A 150 -4.44 -5.86 27.64
N GLU A 151 -3.62 -6.88 27.84
CA GLU A 151 -2.37 -6.70 28.58
C GLU A 151 -1.47 -5.74 27.78
N ALA A 152 -0.63 -4.95 28.50
CA ALA A 152 0.32 -4.05 27.84
C ALA A 152 1.13 -4.86 26.82
N GLY A 153 0.94 -4.55 25.53
CA GLY A 153 1.46 -5.36 24.45
C GLY A 153 2.97 -5.45 24.49
N SER A 154 3.49 -6.67 24.57
CA SER A 154 4.91 -6.91 24.37
C SER A 154 5.29 -6.57 22.92
N ALA A 155 6.58 -6.32 22.67
CA ALA A 155 7.10 -6.15 21.31
C ALA A 155 6.75 -7.36 20.43
N ASP A 156 6.67 -8.57 21.01
CA ASP A 156 6.32 -9.80 20.31
C ASP A 156 4.88 -9.79 19.82
N VAL A 157 3.93 -9.32 20.63
CA VAL A 157 2.52 -9.15 20.24
C VAL A 157 2.42 -8.16 19.07
N LEU A 158 3.08 -7.01 19.16
CA LEU A 158 3.12 -6.03 18.07
C LEU A 158 3.65 -6.64 16.77
N HIS A 159 4.76 -7.35 16.83
CA HIS A 159 5.35 -7.99 15.65
C HIS A 159 4.49 -9.11 15.10
N ALA A 160 3.82 -9.89 15.95
CA ALA A 160 2.90 -10.94 15.52
C ALA A 160 1.67 -10.34 14.80
N VAL A 161 1.05 -9.30 15.38
CA VAL A 161 -0.08 -8.57 14.73
C VAL A 161 0.37 -7.91 13.44
N TYR A 162 1.59 -7.36 13.41
CA TYR A 162 2.18 -6.79 12.21
C TYR A 162 2.37 -7.84 11.10
N ALA A 163 2.80 -9.06 11.43
CA ALA A 163 2.91 -10.16 10.48
C ALA A 163 1.53 -10.60 9.95
N LEU A 164 0.56 -10.81 10.85
CA LEU A 164 -0.82 -11.21 10.50
C LEU A 164 -1.56 -10.19 9.60
N THR A 165 -1.21 -8.93 9.69
CA THR A 165 -1.80 -7.86 8.87
C THR A 165 -0.99 -7.54 7.62
N SER A 166 0.02 -8.35 7.27
CA SER A 166 0.86 -8.15 6.09
C SER A 166 0.17 -8.63 4.81
N PHE A 167 0.61 -8.09 3.66
CA PHE A 167 0.15 -8.61 2.36
C PHE A 167 0.55 -10.07 2.16
N ALA A 168 1.74 -10.47 2.60
CA ALA A 168 2.21 -11.85 2.47
C ALA A 168 1.27 -12.82 3.21
N PHE A 169 0.93 -12.50 4.47
CA PHE A 169 -0.03 -13.30 5.23
C PHE A 169 -1.43 -13.31 4.57
N PHE A 170 -1.93 -12.13 4.19
CA PHE A 170 -3.21 -12.02 3.50
C PHE A 170 -3.26 -12.88 2.25
N ASP A 171 -2.22 -12.83 1.43
CA ASP A 171 -2.15 -13.52 0.14
C ASP A 171 -2.19 -15.04 0.26
N GLU A 172 -1.53 -15.60 1.27
CA GLU A 172 -1.57 -17.03 1.59
C GLU A 172 -2.90 -17.42 2.26
N PHE A 173 -3.37 -16.62 3.23
CA PHE A 173 -4.50 -16.95 4.08
C PHE A 173 -5.85 -16.79 3.39
N ALA A 174 -5.98 -15.84 2.47
CA ALA A 174 -7.24 -15.51 1.80
C ALA A 174 -7.69 -16.55 0.76
N GLY A 175 -6.82 -17.47 0.35
CA GLY A 175 -7.12 -18.45 -0.69
C GLY A 175 -7.39 -17.82 -2.06
N ALA A 176 -8.20 -18.46 -2.90
CA ALA A 176 -8.42 -18.03 -4.28
C ALA A 176 -9.30 -16.77 -4.37
N GLU A 177 -10.38 -16.72 -3.61
CA GLU A 177 -11.43 -15.68 -3.73
C GLU A 177 -11.02 -14.33 -3.12
N ALA A 178 -10.25 -14.37 -2.02
CA ALA A 178 -9.71 -13.19 -1.32
C ALA A 178 -10.77 -12.11 -1.00
N ASP A 179 -12.02 -12.52 -0.68
CA ASP A 179 -13.09 -11.60 -0.30
C ASP A 179 -12.78 -10.94 1.06
N PRO A 180 -12.64 -9.60 1.11
CA PRO A 180 -12.36 -8.90 2.36
C PRO A 180 -13.43 -9.11 3.44
N ALA A 181 -14.70 -9.31 3.06
CA ALA A 181 -15.78 -9.55 4.01
C ALA A 181 -15.61 -10.89 4.74
N VAL A 182 -14.97 -11.87 4.11
CA VAL A 182 -14.66 -13.18 4.69
C VAL A 182 -13.31 -13.16 5.41
N VAL A 183 -12.30 -12.54 4.79
CA VAL A 183 -10.92 -12.59 5.30
C VAL A 183 -10.75 -11.71 6.54
N THR A 184 -11.33 -10.51 6.56
CA THR A 184 -11.17 -9.57 7.70
C THR A 184 -11.59 -10.18 9.05
N PRO A 185 -12.78 -10.76 9.21
CA PRO A 185 -13.17 -11.37 10.49
C PRO A 185 -12.23 -12.51 10.92
N ARG A 186 -11.73 -13.28 9.97
CA ARG A 186 -10.82 -14.40 10.24
C ARG A 186 -9.44 -13.91 10.70
N VAL A 187 -8.90 -12.84 10.07
CA VAL A 187 -7.66 -12.20 10.51
C VAL A 187 -7.86 -11.58 11.90
N MET A 188 -9.00 -10.91 12.13
CA MET A 188 -9.30 -10.32 13.44
C MET A 188 -9.45 -11.37 14.54
N ALA A 189 -9.97 -12.55 14.23
CA ALA A 189 -10.03 -13.65 15.22
C ALA A 189 -8.61 -14.04 15.68
N LEU A 190 -7.66 -14.18 14.76
CA LEU A 190 -6.26 -14.47 15.10
C LEU A 190 -5.60 -13.31 15.87
N VAL A 191 -5.86 -12.07 15.44
CA VAL A 191 -5.34 -10.89 16.13
C VAL A 191 -5.88 -10.80 17.57
N ARG A 192 -7.18 -11.05 17.78
CA ARG A 192 -7.81 -11.05 19.11
C ARG A 192 -7.18 -12.10 20.03
N GLU A 193 -6.92 -13.29 19.53
CA GLU A 193 -6.29 -14.38 20.28
C GLU A 193 -4.87 -14.01 20.67
N ILE A 194 -4.02 -13.57 19.73
CA ILE A 194 -2.60 -13.25 19.97
C ILE A 194 -2.42 -12.03 20.86
N ALA A 195 -3.28 -11.02 20.70
CA ALA A 195 -3.21 -9.80 21.50
C ALA A 195 -4.04 -9.88 22.79
N HIS A 196 -4.63 -11.04 23.11
CA HIS A 196 -5.47 -11.28 24.29
C HIS A 196 -6.54 -10.19 24.47
N LEU A 197 -7.22 -9.79 23.38
CA LEU A 197 -8.25 -8.75 23.40
C LEU A 197 -9.53 -9.24 24.11
N ARG A 198 -10.02 -8.41 25.06
CA ARG A 198 -11.20 -8.69 25.86
C ARG A 198 -12.39 -7.81 25.50
#